data_18960c145402a3aa90106d13bb0be23f
#
_entry.id   18960c145402a3aa90106d13bb0be23f
#
_cell.length_a   1.000
_cell.length_b   1.000
_cell.length_c   1.000
_cell.angle_alpha   90.00
_cell.angle_beta   90.00
_cell.angle_gamma   90.00
#
_symmetry.space_group_name_H-M   'P 1'
#
loop_
_entity.id
_entity.type
_entity.pdbx_description
1 polymer ?
#
loop_
_entity_poly.entity_id
_entity_poly.type
_entity_poly.pdbx_seq_one_letter_code
_entity_poly.pdbx_strand_id
1 'polypeptide(L)' 'MEMEENMSDWREFTGKTVDDALTNALVELETTSDKVEYEVLEEGSSGILGLFSKAAVIRVKKLD' A
#
# COMPACT_ATOMS: atom_id res chain seq x y z
N MET A 1 17.67 -13.40 9.45
CA MET A 1 17.92 -12.28 9.50
C MET A 1 17.98 -11.57 8.31
N GLU A 2 18.56 -12.00 7.39
CA GLU A 2 18.63 -11.30 6.23
C GLU A 2 17.33 -11.05 5.65
N MET A 3 16.42 -11.89 5.90
CA MET A 3 15.15 -11.64 5.38
C MET A 3 14.60 -10.41 5.85
N GLU A 4 14.89 -10.05 7.02
CA GLU A 4 14.37 -8.88 7.54
C GLU A 4 14.79 -7.69 6.81
N GLU A 5 15.92 -7.71 6.23
CA GLU A 5 16.33 -6.59 5.52
C GLU A 5 15.43 -6.28 4.40
N ASN A 6 14.99 -7.31 3.70
CA ASN A 6 14.09 -7.07 2.62
C ASN A 6 12.80 -6.53 3.14
N MET A 7 12.38 -7.04 4.27
CA MET A 7 11.13 -6.57 4.77
C MET A 7 11.20 -5.15 5.18
N SER A 8 12.32 -4.69 5.64
CA SER A 8 12.38 -3.33 6.11
C SER A 8 12.29 -2.33 4.98
N ASP A 9 12.50 -2.74 3.75
CA ASP A 9 12.35 -1.82 2.64
C ASP A 9 10.90 -1.67 2.23
N TRP A 10 10.06 -2.58 2.64
CA TRP A 10 8.66 -2.53 2.27
C TRP A 10 7.86 -1.95 3.42
N ARG A 11 6.91 -1.10 3.10
CA ARG A 11 6.04 -0.53 4.11
C ARG A 11 4.62 -0.80 3.73
N GLU A 12 3.81 -1.08 4.72
CA GLU A 12 2.41 -1.36 4.51
C GLU A 12 1.57 -0.12 4.64
N PHE A 13 0.63 0.07 3.75
CA PHE A 13 -0.25 1.21 3.79
C PHE A 13 -1.66 0.74 3.51
N THR A 14 -2.62 1.46 4.05
CA THR A 14 -4.02 1.10 3.86
C THR A 14 -4.77 2.30 3.34
N GLY A 15 -5.91 2.05 2.76
CA GLY A 15 -6.76 3.10 2.27
C GLY A 15 -8.10 2.50 1.92
N LYS A 16 -9.03 3.33 1.47
CA LYS A 16 -10.31 2.83 1.08
C LYS A 16 -10.19 2.01 -0.18
N THR A 17 -9.30 2.37 -1.04
CA THR A 17 -9.04 1.65 -2.27
C THR A 17 -7.54 1.53 -2.42
N VAL A 18 -7.13 0.75 -3.40
CA VAL A 18 -5.71 0.63 -3.67
C VAL A 18 -5.12 1.99 -4.04
N ASP A 19 -5.87 2.78 -4.80
CA ASP A 19 -5.39 4.11 -5.14
C ASP A 19 -5.21 4.98 -3.92
N ASP A 20 -6.13 4.92 -2.98
CA ASP A 20 -5.99 5.71 -1.79
C ASP A 20 -4.80 5.25 -0.98
N ALA A 21 -4.63 3.95 -0.87
CA ALA A 21 -3.50 3.41 -0.12
C ALA A 21 -2.19 3.84 -0.77
N LEU A 22 -2.15 3.80 -2.09
CA LEU A 22 -0.94 4.19 -2.78
C LEU A 22 -0.65 5.67 -2.60
N THR A 23 -1.68 6.49 -2.67
CA THR A 23 -1.50 7.92 -2.46
C THR A 23 -0.95 8.18 -1.06
N ASN A 24 -1.50 7.48 -0.06
CA ASN A 24 -0.99 7.65 1.28
C ASN A 24 0.48 7.25 1.35
N ALA A 25 0.83 6.18 0.67
CA ALA A 25 2.20 5.73 0.68
C ALA A 25 3.13 6.77 0.06
N LEU A 26 2.71 7.34 -1.06
CA LEU A 26 3.57 8.28 -1.74
C LEU A 26 3.79 9.54 -0.91
N VAL A 27 2.76 9.96 -0.21
CA VAL A 27 2.88 11.12 0.64
C VAL A 27 3.80 10.82 1.82
N GLU A 28 3.61 9.66 2.43
CA GLU A 28 4.43 9.31 3.57
C GLU A 28 5.88 9.13 3.20
N LEU A 29 6.13 8.54 2.05
CA LEU A 29 7.49 8.29 1.62
C LEU A 29 8.08 9.48 0.87
N GLU A 30 7.24 10.48 0.62
CA GLU A 30 7.68 11.68 -0.05
C GLU A 30 8.30 11.35 -1.40
N THR A 31 7.58 10.59 -2.19
CA THR A 31 8.09 10.18 -3.48
C THR A 31 6.93 10.13 -4.46
N THR A 32 7.19 9.65 -5.66
CA THR A 32 6.16 9.56 -6.68
C THR A 32 6.03 8.12 -7.13
N SER A 33 4.93 7.84 -7.83
CA SER A 33 4.63 6.45 -8.15
C SER A 33 5.65 5.83 -9.09
N ASP A 34 6.32 6.64 -9.87
CA ASP A 34 7.31 6.10 -10.78
C ASP A 34 8.60 5.73 -10.08
N LYS A 35 8.71 6.05 -8.80
CA LYS A 35 9.90 5.73 -8.06
C LYS A 35 9.65 4.74 -6.95
N VAL A 36 8.57 4.00 -7.02
CA VAL A 36 8.27 2.98 -6.02
C VAL A 36 7.76 1.74 -6.71
N GLU A 37 7.86 0.65 -5.97
CA GLU A 37 7.22 -0.58 -6.39
C GLU A 37 6.16 -0.83 -5.36
N TYR A 38 5.05 -1.41 -5.74
CA TYR A 38 4.04 -1.73 -4.75
C TYR A 38 3.39 -3.05 -5.08
N GLU A 39 2.82 -3.65 -4.06
CA GLU A 39 2.16 -4.92 -4.21
C GLU A 39 0.84 -4.85 -3.47
N VAL A 40 -0.23 -5.32 -4.10
CA VAL A 40 -1.53 -5.28 -3.47
C VAL A 40 -1.69 -6.53 -2.64
N LEU A 41 -1.85 -6.35 -1.33
CA LEU A 41 -2.05 -7.46 -0.42
C LEU A 41 -3.54 -7.74 -0.26
N GLU A 42 -4.34 -6.68 -0.27
CA GLU A 42 -5.77 -6.85 -0.14
C GLU A 42 -6.43 -5.77 -0.92
N GLU A 43 -7.37 -6.10 -1.77
CA GLU A 43 -8.10 -5.08 -2.49
C GLU A 43 -9.25 -4.66 -1.63
N GLY A 44 -9.43 -3.43 -1.43
CA GLY A 44 -10.51 -2.96 -0.61
C GLY A 44 -11.85 -3.33 -1.22
N SER A 45 -12.85 -3.42 -0.39
CA SER A 45 -14.17 -3.68 -0.84
C SER A 45 -14.95 -2.39 -0.71
N SER A 46 -15.66 -2.03 -1.73
CA SER A 46 -16.36 -0.76 -1.69
C SER A 46 -17.63 -0.85 -0.88
N GLY A 47 -17.99 -1.99 -0.42
CA GLY A 47 -19.19 -2.07 0.36
C GLY A 47 -20.41 -1.84 -0.46
N ILE A 48 -20.47 -2.44 -1.61
CA ILE A 48 -21.60 -2.24 -2.48
C ILE A 48 -22.87 -2.48 -1.76
N LEU A 49 -22.90 -3.48 -0.94
CA LEU A 49 -24.11 -3.77 -0.22
C LEU A 49 -24.21 -2.95 1.04
N GLY A 50 -23.19 -2.19 1.33
CA GLY A 50 -23.21 -1.36 2.50
C GLY A 50 -23.01 -2.11 3.79
N LEU A 51 -22.77 -3.36 3.71
CA LEU A 51 -22.60 -4.12 4.92
C LEU A 51 -21.16 -4.25 5.35
N PHE A 52 -20.28 -4.45 4.43
CA PHE A 52 -18.89 -4.60 4.76
C PHE A 52 -18.09 -3.76 3.86
N SER A 53 -17.16 -3.04 4.41
CA SER A 53 -16.19 -2.39 3.59
C SER A 53 -14.86 -2.72 4.17
N LYS A 54 -13.99 -3.25 3.37
CA LYS A 54 -12.68 -3.61 3.83
C LYS A 54 -11.71 -2.62 3.29
N ALA A 55 -10.70 -2.33 4.07
CA ALA A 55 -9.67 -1.42 3.61
C ALA A 55 -8.78 -2.14 2.63
N ALA A 56 -8.27 -1.42 1.67
CA ALA A 56 -7.26 -1.95 0.79
C ALA A 56 -5.93 -1.89 1.51
N VAL A 57 -5.12 -2.90 1.34
CA VAL A 57 -3.83 -2.96 1.99
C VAL A 57 -2.80 -3.21 0.91
N ILE A 58 -1.79 -2.39 0.88
CA ILE A 58 -0.70 -2.57 -0.07
C ILE A 58 0.60 -2.42 0.66
N ARG A 59 1.65 -2.86 0.05
CA ARG A 59 2.96 -2.57 0.59
C ARG A 59 3.76 -1.93 -0.52
N VAL A 60 4.58 -1.00 -0.15
CA VAL A 60 5.29 -0.16 -1.10
C VAL A 60 6.75 -0.11 -0.73
N LYS A 61 7.58 -0.14 -1.74
CA LYS A 61 9.00 -0.07 -1.54
C LYS A 61 9.53 1.05 -2.41
N LYS A 62 10.34 1.92 -1.83
CA LYS A 62 10.90 3.01 -2.58
C LYS A 62 12.08 2.51 -3.38
N LEU A 63 12.10 2.87 -4.64
CA LEU A 63 13.16 2.47 -5.50
C LEU A 63 14.18 3.58 -5.53
N ASP A 64 15.21 3.53 -5.19
CA ASP A 64 16.02 4.65 -5.22
C ASP A 64 17.42 4.31 -5.37
#